data_d43f38bff89b1c47aed66e2e6c265a4f
#
_entry.id   d43f38bff89b1c47aed66e2e6c265a4f
#
_cell.length_a   1.000
_cell.length_b   1.000
_cell.length_c   1.000
_cell.angle_alpha   90.00
_cell.angle_beta   90.00
_cell.angle_gamma   90.00
#
_symmetry.space_group_name_H-M   'P 1'
#
loop_
_entity.id
_entity.type
_entity.pdbx_description
1 polymer ?
#
loop_
_entity_poly.entity_id
_entity_poly.type
_entity_poly.pdbx_seq_one_letter_code
_entity_poly.pdbx_strand_id
1 'polypeptide(L)'
;MNKIVRTLLVGAVLATGGGAVALAAGAPDSSVGTWTLNLAKSKFSPGPAPKSVTRTYAESAQGTALTVNGVAADGSPISWQATFKYDGKDYSITGSPNYDTLSSKRVNASTVKSTQKKAGKVVGTTTRTISAHGKVLTLSSKGKDAKGIAHDDVAVYDKQ
;
A
#
# COMPACT_ATOMS: atom_id res chain seq x y z
N MET A 1 -62.55 60.43 -6.43
CA MET A 1 -61.33 60.55 -5.60
C MET A 1 -60.88 59.17 -5.24
N ASN A 2 -60.04 58.53 -6.08
CA ASN A 2 -59.57 57.14 -5.88
C ASN A 2 -58.07 57.17 -5.52
N LYS A 3 -57.77 56.73 -4.30
CA LYS A 3 -56.40 56.57 -3.85
C LYS A 3 -55.90 55.17 -4.28
N ILE A 4 -54.91 55.15 -5.12
CA ILE A 4 -54.22 53.94 -5.58
C ILE A 4 -53.15 53.61 -4.54
N VAL A 5 -53.32 52.51 -3.84
CA VAL A 5 -52.32 51.95 -2.93
C VAL A 5 -51.39 51.06 -3.78
N ARG A 6 -50.13 51.41 -3.89
CA ARG A 6 -49.07 50.59 -4.52
C ARG A 6 -48.47 49.67 -3.48
N THR A 7 -48.75 48.38 -3.59
CA THR A 7 -48.09 47.34 -2.81
C THR A 7 -46.74 47.01 -3.41
N LEU A 8 -45.65 47.28 -2.67
CA LEU A 8 -44.30 46.84 -3.02
C LEU A 8 -44.15 45.37 -2.60
N LEU A 9 -43.99 44.49 -3.56
CA LEU A 9 -43.53 43.12 -3.34
C LEU A 9 -42.02 43.12 -3.18
N VAL A 10 -41.50 42.84 -1.98
CA VAL A 10 -40.08 42.58 -1.75
C VAL A 10 -39.88 41.10 -1.97
N GLY A 11 -39.23 40.76 -3.10
CA GLY A 11 -38.82 39.42 -3.41
C GLY A 11 -37.55 39.07 -2.61
N ALA A 12 -37.67 38.13 -1.65
CA ALA A 12 -36.51 37.54 -0.98
C ALA A 12 -35.86 36.49 -1.90
N VAL A 13 -34.69 36.80 -2.40
CA VAL A 13 -33.83 35.85 -3.13
C VAL A 13 -33.12 34.97 -2.06
N LEU A 14 -33.57 33.75 -1.89
CA LEU A 14 -32.85 32.72 -1.13
C LEU A 14 -31.67 32.25 -2.01
N ALA A 15 -30.46 32.69 -1.71
CA ALA A 15 -29.23 32.13 -2.25
C ALA A 15 -28.95 30.81 -1.51
N THR A 16 -29.29 29.68 -2.13
CA THR A 16 -28.85 28.37 -1.68
C THR A 16 -27.37 28.22 -2.01
N GLY A 17 -26.51 28.50 -1.04
CA GLY A 17 -25.08 28.21 -1.09
C GLY A 17 -24.87 26.71 -1.07
N GLY A 18 -24.76 26.08 -2.25
CA GLY A 18 -24.29 24.72 -2.39
C GLY A 18 -22.81 24.65 -1.99
N GLY A 19 -22.53 24.32 -0.75
CA GLY A 19 -21.19 24.00 -0.29
C GLY A 19 -20.73 22.74 -1.01
N ALA A 20 -19.84 22.88 -2.02
CA ALA A 20 -19.10 21.77 -2.56
C ALA A 20 -18.23 21.19 -1.44
N VAL A 21 -18.63 20.02 -0.91
CA VAL A 21 -17.75 19.23 -0.01
C VAL A 21 -16.61 18.76 -0.90
N ALA A 22 -15.48 19.47 -0.88
CA ALA A 22 -14.24 18.98 -1.46
C ALA A 22 -13.86 17.72 -0.69
N LEU A 23 -14.06 16.55 -1.29
CA LEU A 23 -13.45 15.31 -0.82
C LEU A 23 -11.94 15.57 -0.82
N ALA A 24 -11.37 15.70 0.37
CA ALA A 24 -9.93 15.81 0.51
C ALA A 24 -9.33 14.55 -0.11
N ALA A 25 -8.72 14.69 -1.29
CA ALA A 25 -7.90 13.64 -1.85
C ALA A 25 -6.83 13.34 -0.80
N GLY A 26 -6.84 12.13 -0.27
CA GLY A 26 -5.83 11.69 0.71
C GLY A 26 -4.44 11.96 0.14
N ALA A 27 -3.48 12.30 1.00
CA ALA A 27 -2.09 12.49 0.58
C ALA A 27 -1.63 11.29 -0.26
N PRO A 28 -0.90 11.52 -1.37
CA PRO A 28 -0.41 10.44 -2.23
C PRO A 28 0.30 9.36 -1.42
N ASP A 29 0.13 8.10 -1.80
CA ASP A 29 0.83 7.00 -1.12
C ASP A 29 2.34 7.13 -1.37
N SER A 30 3.08 7.41 -0.31
CA SER A 30 4.53 7.61 -0.37
C SER A 30 5.30 6.39 -0.93
N SER A 31 4.64 5.22 -0.99
CA SER A 31 5.24 4.02 -1.59
C SER A 31 5.16 3.98 -3.11
N VAL A 32 4.34 4.79 -3.76
CA VAL A 32 4.22 4.80 -5.22
C VAL A 32 5.56 5.04 -5.89
N GLY A 33 5.87 4.18 -6.86
CA GLY A 33 7.12 4.16 -7.61
C GLY A 33 7.77 2.78 -7.65
N THR A 34 8.96 2.72 -8.20
CA THR A 34 9.78 1.51 -8.35
C THR A 34 10.92 1.52 -7.34
N TRP A 35 11.13 0.37 -6.70
CA TRP A 35 12.05 0.17 -5.60
C TRP A 35 12.94 -1.04 -5.87
N THR A 36 14.25 -0.87 -5.84
CA THR A 36 15.22 -1.93 -6.08
C THR A 36 15.90 -2.34 -4.79
N LEU A 37 15.98 -3.64 -4.52
CA LEU A 37 16.61 -4.21 -3.33
C LEU A 37 18.07 -3.80 -3.23
N ASN A 38 18.44 -3.25 -2.08
CA ASN A 38 19.81 -2.94 -1.70
C ASN A 38 20.34 -4.05 -0.77
N LEU A 39 21.05 -5.01 -1.32
CA LEU A 39 21.58 -6.15 -0.59
C LEU A 39 22.54 -5.74 0.53
N ALA A 40 23.37 -4.71 0.29
CA ALA A 40 24.34 -4.25 1.27
C ALA A 40 23.72 -3.67 2.54
N LYS A 41 22.49 -3.16 2.44
CA LYS A 41 21.73 -2.61 3.57
C LYS A 41 20.72 -3.59 4.16
N SER A 42 20.57 -4.78 3.56
CA SER A 42 19.56 -5.78 3.93
C SER A 42 20.15 -6.90 4.76
N LYS A 43 19.30 -7.53 5.57
CA LYS A 43 19.62 -8.72 6.37
C LYS A 43 18.54 -9.76 6.20
N PHE A 44 18.94 -10.97 5.84
CA PHE A 44 18.06 -12.14 5.70
C PHE A 44 18.47 -13.22 6.69
N SER A 45 17.51 -13.72 7.46
CA SER A 45 17.78 -14.73 8.48
C SER A 45 16.68 -15.80 8.44
N PRO A 46 17.04 -17.09 8.27
CA PRO A 46 18.39 -17.66 8.22
C PRO A 46 19.11 -17.46 6.88
N GLY A 47 18.50 -16.79 5.88
CA GLY A 47 19.05 -16.70 4.53
C GLY A 47 18.80 -17.94 3.67
N PRO A 48 19.33 -18.03 2.45
CA PRO A 48 20.13 -17.03 1.78
C PRO A 48 19.31 -15.86 1.22
N ALA A 49 19.99 -14.71 1.00
CA ALA A 49 19.37 -13.53 0.37
C ALA A 49 19.00 -13.81 -1.10
N PRO A 50 17.94 -13.20 -1.64
CA PRO A 50 17.70 -13.23 -3.10
C PRO A 50 18.80 -12.50 -3.86
N LYS A 51 19.00 -12.85 -5.13
CA LYS A 51 19.99 -12.17 -6.00
C LYS A 51 19.53 -10.76 -6.37
N SER A 52 18.24 -10.59 -6.62
CA SER A 52 17.65 -9.27 -6.92
C SER A 52 16.15 -9.28 -6.60
N VAL A 53 15.61 -8.13 -6.24
CA VAL A 53 14.15 -7.93 -6.13
C VAL A 53 13.83 -6.48 -6.52
N THR A 54 12.83 -6.32 -7.37
CA THR A 54 12.22 -5.04 -7.70
C THR A 54 10.77 -5.07 -7.27
N ARG A 55 10.31 -3.99 -6.65
CA ARG A 55 8.91 -3.79 -6.23
C ARG A 55 8.39 -2.52 -6.88
N THR A 56 7.24 -2.62 -7.53
CA THR A 56 6.56 -1.45 -8.12
C THR A 56 5.21 -1.30 -7.46
N TYR A 57 4.98 -0.13 -6.88
CA TYR A 57 3.68 0.27 -6.34
C TYR A 57 3.08 1.33 -7.26
N ALA A 58 1.83 1.14 -7.65
CA ALA A 58 1.07 2.07 -8.48
C ALA A 58 -0.32 2.29 -7.88
N GLU A 59 -0.86 3.49 -8.04
CA GLU A 59 -2.25 3.75 -7.70
C GLU A 59 -3.16 3.16 -8.77
N SER A 60 -4.29 2.59 -8.35
CA SER A 60 -5.34 2.11 -9.23
C SER A 60 -6.72 2.46 -8.67
N ALA A 61 -7.77 2.35 -9.47
CA ALA A 61 -9.15 2.57 -9.02
C ALA A 61 -9.57 1.60 -7.90
N GLN A 62 -8.96 0.42 -7.84
CA GLN A 62 -9.24 -0.62 -6.85
C GLN A 62 -8.36 -0.51 -5.59
N GLY A 63 -7.38 0.38 -5.57
CA GLY A 63 -6.43 0.57 -4.48
C GLY A 63 -4.98 0.63 -4.96
N THR A 64 -4.05 0.19 -4.15
CA THR A 64 -2.62 0.12 -4.50
C THR A 64 -2.32 -1.20 -5.21
N ALA A 65 -1.84 -1.12 -6.45
CA ALA A 65 -1.32 -2.26 -7.19
C ALA A 65 0.17 -2.44 -6.84
N LEU A 66 0.56 -3.67 -6.49
CA LEU A 66 1.93 -4.06 -6.19
C LEU A 66 2.35 -5.18 -7.12
N THR A 67 3.46 -4.98 -7.80
CA THR A 67 4.15 -6.02 -8.58
C THR A 67 5.54 -6.25 -7.99
N VAL A 68 5.92 -7.51 -7.82
CA VAL A 68 7.23 -7.90 -7.30
C VAL A 68 7.86 -8.88 -8.26
N ASN A 69 9.04 -8.53 -8.76
CA ASN A 69 9.83 -9.36 -9.65
C ASN A 69 11.27 -9.46 -9.15
N GLY A 70 11.94 -10.57 -9.43
CA GLY A 70 13.32 -10.75 -9.01
C GLY A 70 13.85 -12.12 -9.30
N VAL A 71 14.98 -12.43 -8.68
CA VAL A 71 15.66 -13.72 -8.76
C VAL A 71 15.98 -14.18 -7.35
N ALA A 72 15.51 -15.36 -6.99
CA ALA A 72 15.80 -15.99 -5.70
C ALA A 72 17.28 -16.43 -5.62
N ALA A 73 17.71 -16.82 -4.44
CA ALA A 73 19.08 -17.26 -4.18
C ALA A 73 19.50 -18.45 -5.06
N ASP A 74 18.59 -19.38 -5.30
CA ASP A 74 18.78 -20.57 -6.14
C ASP A 74 18.71 -20.27 -7.65
N GLY A 75 18.38 -19.02 -8.03
CA GLY A 75 18.24 -18.60 -9.44
C GLY A 75 16.82 -18.70 -9.98
N SER A 76 15.86 -19.21 -9.22
CA SER A 76 14.47 -19.27 -9.63
C SER A 76 13.85 -17.86 -9.71
N PRO A 77 12.85 -17.64 -10.58
CA PRO A 77 12.20 -16.35 -10.71
C PRO A 77 11.29 -16.07 -9.48
N ILE A 78 11.33 -14.83 -9.02
CA ILE A 78 10.35 -14.28 -8.11
C ILE A 78 9.40 -13.43 -8.94
N SER A 79 8.11 -13.77 -8.99
CA SER A 79 7.11 -12.97 -9.69
C SER A 79 5.75 -13.16 -9.04
N TRP A 80 5.24 -12.07 -8.44
CA TRP A 80 3.90 -12.08 -7.84
C TRP A 80 3.31 -10.66 -7.82
N GLN A 81 2.00 -10.59 -7.67
CA GLN A 81 1.26 -9.34 -7.68
C GLN A 81 0.07 -9.37 -6.74
N ALA A 82 -0.35 -8.18 -6.31
CA ALA A 82 -1.56 -7.97 -5.52
C ALA A 82 -2.10 -6.56 -5.77
N THR A 83 -3.43 -6.41 -5.68
CA THR A 83 -4.07 -5.09 -5.59
C THR A 83 -4.85 -5.07 -4.28
N PHE A 84 -4.60 -4.08 -3.44
CA PHE A 84 -5.15 -4.03 -2.09
C PHE A 84 -5.37 -2.59 -1.62
N LYS A 85 -6.20 -2.45 -0.57
CA LYS A 85 -6.38 -1.20 0.19
C LYS A 85 -5.74 -1.34 1.56
N TYR A 86 -5.57 -0.21 2.25
CA TYR A 86 -5.04 -0.18 3.61
C TYR A 86 -6.16 -0.21 4.67
N ASP A 87 -7.20 -0.98 4.41
CA ASP A 87 -8.42 -1.10 5.24
C ASP A 87 -8.42 -2.32 6.18
N GLY A 88 -7.37 -3.13 6.13
CA GLY A 88 -7.22 -4.34 6.93
C GLY A 88 -8.00 -5.55 6.45
N LYS A 89 -8.67 -5.46 5.29
CA LYS A 89 -9.34 -6.60 4.68
C LYS A 89 -8.35 -7.48 3.93
N ASP A 90 -8.73 -8.71 3.68
CA ASP A 90 -7.95 -9.69 2.94
C ASP A 90 -8.10 -9.46 1.43
N TYR A 91 -6.98 -9.43 0.72
CA TYR A 91 -6.87 -9.29 -0.73
C TYR A 91 -6.02 -10.43 -1.30
N SER A 92 -6.44 -10.96 -2.45
CA SER A 92 -5.74 -12.07 -3.11
C SER A 92 -4.37 -11.64 -3.64
N ILE A 93 -3.42 -12.57 -3.54
CA ILE A 93 -2.09 -12.49 -4.15
C ILE A 93 -2.02 -13.55 -5.25
N THR A 94 -1.44 -13.19 -6.37
CA THR A 94 -1.20 -14.10 -7.50
C THR A 94 0.29 -14.30 -7.70
N GLY A 95 0.72 -15.54 -7.91
CA GLY A 95 2.12 -15.89 -8.25
C GLY A 95 3.03 -16.20 -7.07
N SER A 96 2.64 -15.93 -5.82
CA SER A 96 3.47 -16.27 -4.66
C SER A 96 3.28 -17.72 -4.22
N PRO A 97 4.37 -18.49 -4.04
CA PRO A 97 4.28 -19.84 -3.46
C PRO A 97 4.04 -19.80 -1.94
N ASN A 98 4.46 -18.73 -1.26
CA ASN A 98 4.51 -18.65 0.19
C ASN A 98 3.18 -18.21 0.81
N TYR A 99 2.37 -17.40 0.11
CA TYR A 99 1.10 -16.86 0.61
C TYR A 99 0.15 -16.55 -0.55
N ASP A 100 -1.14 -16.59 -0.27
CA ASP A 100 -2.22 -16.36 -1.24
C ASP A 100 -3.08 -15.14 -0.90
N THR A 101 -2.91 -14.59 0.30
CA THR A 101 -3.71 -13.47 0.79
C THR A 101 -2.85 -12.48 1.56
N LEU A 102 -3.14 -11.20 1.36
CA LEU A 102 -2.52 -10.06 2.04
C LEU A 102 -3.61 -9.18 2.65
N SER A 103 -3.48 -8.85 3.93
CA SER A 103 -4.21 -7.73 4.52
C SER A 103 -3.24 -6.64 4.95
N SER A 104 -3.58 -5.38 4.72
CA SER A 104 -2.70 -4.25 5.02
C SER A 104 -3.45 -3.15 5.76
N LYS A 105 -2.81 -2.57 6.78
CA LYS A 105 -3.35 -1.45 7.55
C LYS A 105 -2.31 -0.34 7.66
N ARG A 106 -2.71 0.88 7.33
CA ARG A 106 -1.87 2.07 7.52
C ARG A 106 -1.79 2.40 9.01
N VAL A 107 -0.58 2.51 9.53
CA VAL A 107 -0.29 2.90 10.92
C VAL A 107 -0.14 4.42 11.01
N ASN A 108 0.61 5.00 10.05
CA ASN A 108 0.80 6.44 9.89
C ASN A 108 1.18 6.75 8.42
N ALA A 109 1.54 7.98 8.12
CA ALA A 109 1.86 8.42 6.75
C ALA A 109 3.00 7.62 6.08
N SER A 110 3.96 7.10 6.86
CA SER A 110 5.14 6.38 6.36
C SER A 110 5.16 4.90 6.67
N THR A 111 4.23 4.39 7.49
CA THR A 111 4.28 3.02 8.02
C THR A 111 2.99 2.27 7.73
N VAL A 112 3.14 1.08 7.18
CA VAL A 112 2.05 0.11 6.93
C VAL A 112 2.42 -1.23 7.55
N LYS A 113 1.48 -1.85 8.26
CA LYS A 113 1.58 -3.24 8.72
C LYS A 113 0.73 -4.13 7.83
N SER A 114 1.29 -5.27 7.47
CA SER A 114 0.63 -6.27 6.62
C SER A 114 0.71 -7.65 7.25
N THR A 115 -0.33 -8.44 7.04
CA THR A 115 -0.40 -9.85 7.42
C THR A 115 -0.54 -10.70 6.17
N GLN A 116 0.30 -11.69 6.01
CA GLN A 116 0.25 -12.67 4.93
C GLN A 116 -0.39 -13.96 5.43
N LYS A 117 -1.29 -14.52 4.62
CA LYS A 117 -1.96 -15.78 4.90
C LYS A 117 -1.75 -16.78 3.77
N LYS A 118 -1.79 -18.06 4.12
CA LYS A 118 -1.84 -19.21 3.21
C LYS A 118 -2.98 -20.12 3.64
N ALA A 119 -3.91 -20.39 2.74
CA ALA A 119 -5.11 -21.18 3.03
C ALA A 119 -5.83 -20.69 4.32
N GLY A 120 -5.99 -19.38 4.47
CA GLY A 120 -6.64 -18.72 5.60
C GLY A 120 -5.82 -18.65 6.90
N LYS A 121 -4.65 -19.30 6.97
CA LYS A 121 -3.77 -19.28 8.16
C LYS A 121 -2.71 -18.20 8.01
N VAL A 122 -2.45 -17.44 9.09
CA VAL A 122 -1.36 -16.47 9.14
C VAL A 122 -0.02 -17.18 9.03
N VAL A 123 0.76 -16.80 8.02
CA VAL A 123 2.12 -17.35 7.78
C VAL A 123 3.20 -16.28 7.96
N GLY A 124 2.85 -15.00 7.97
CA GLY A 124 3.83 -13.95 8.17
C GLY A 124 3.19 -12.58 8.43
N THR A 125 4.05 -11.68 8.89
CA THR A 125 3.74 -10.27 9.08
C THR A 125 4.88 -9.43 8.50
N THR A 126 4.55 -8.25 7.98
CA THR A 126 5.52 -7.31 7.44
C THR A 126 5.20 -5.91 7.90
N THR A 127 6.20 -5.17 8.36
CA THR A 127 6.11 -3.73 8.55
C THR A 127 6.88 -3.05 7.43
N ARG A 128 6.20 -2.24 6.63
CA ARG A 128 6.80 -1.37 5.62
C ARG A 128 6.96 0.03 6.18
N THR A 129 8.15 0.61 6.05
CA THR A 129 8.43 1.99 6.42
C THR A 129 9.09 2.72 5.25
N ILE A 130 8.65 3.95 4.97
CA ILE A 130 9.27 4.85 4.00
C ILE A 130 10.05 5.92 4.76
N SER A 131 11.29 6.19 4.36
CA SER A 131 12.10 7.27 4.95
C SER A 131 11.47 8.65 4.74
N ALA A 132 11.80 9.62 5.60
CA ALA A 132 11.25 10.99 5.55
C ALA A 132 11.43 11.67 4.17
N HIS A 133 12.52 11.36 3.47
CA HIS A 133 12.80 11.90 2.13
C HIS A 133 12.18 11.05 0.99
N GLY A 134 11.44 9.99 1.30
CA GLY A 134 10.77 9.13 0.30
C GLY A 134 11.74 8.36 -0.60
N LYS A 135 13.00 8.17 -0.22
CA LYS A 135 14.05 7.54 -1.04
C LYS A 135 14.39 6.10 -0.61
N VAL A 136 14.05 5.72 0.61
CA VAL A 136 14.34 4.39 1.17
C VAL A 136 13.06 3.75 1.66
N LEU A 137 12.80 2.53 1.24
CA LEU A 137 11.73 1.67 1.74
C LEU A 137 12.36 0.51 2.50
N THR A 138 11.93 0.30 3.74
CA THR A 138 12.37 -0.83 4.57
C THR A 138 11.19 -1.76 4.82
N LEU A 139 11.39 -3.05 4.60
CA LEU A 139 10.47 -4.12 4.99
C LEU A 139 11.10 -4.93 6.10
N SER A 140 10.47 -4.94 7.26
CA SER A 140 10.78 -5.89 8.35
C SER A 140 9.73 -6.99 8.32
N SER A 141 10.14 -8.21 8.02
CA SER A 141 9.24 -9.35 7.80
C SER A 141 9.59 -10.51 8.72
N LYS A 142 8.56 -11.08 9.34
CA LYS A 142 8.68 -12.31 10.16
C LYS A 142 7.61 -13.30 9.74
N GLY A 143 7.98 -14.56 9.63
CA GLY A 143 7.02 -15.57 9.23
C GLY A 143 7.65 -16.94 8.98
N LYS A 144 6.96 -17.72 8.16
CA LYS A 144 7.43 -19.00 7.64
C LYS A 144 7.26 -19.05 6.14
N ASP A 145 8.23 -19.62 5.46
CA ASP A 145 8.13 -19.90 4.02
C ASP A 145 7.21 -21.10 3.73
N ALA A 146 7.05 -21.45 2.45
CA ALA A 146 6.24 -22.59 2.02
C ALA A 146 6.73 -23.95 2.56
N LYS A 147 7.98 -24.03 2.97
CA LYS A 147 8.60 -25.23 3.59
C LYS A 147 8.47 -25.24 5.12
N GLY A 148 7.86 -24.21 5.71
CA GLY A 148 7.70 -24.04 7.15
C GLY A 148 8.95 -23.48 7.86
N ILE A 149 9.97 -23.04 7.13
CA ILE A 149 11.19 -22.46 7.68
C ILE A 149 10.88 -21.03 8.14
N ALA A 150 11.15 -20.77 9.43
CA ALA A 150 10.96 -19.44 10.00
C ALA A 150 12.00 -18.45 9.46
N HIS A 151 11.57 -17.23 9.21
CA HIS A 151 12.45 -16.14 8.77
C HIS A 151 12.20 -14.85 9.58
N ASP A 152 13.24 -14.05 9.71
CA ASP A 152 13.22 -12.70 10.29
C ASP A 152 14.12 -11.80 9.43
N ASP A 153 13.51 -11.11 8.48
CA ASP A 153 14.22 -10.40 7.43
C ASP A 153 14.03 -8.90 7.56
N VAL A 154 15.09 -8.16 7.26
CA VAL A 154 15.05 -6.72 7.02
C VAL A 154 15.55 -6.46 5.60
N ALA A 155 14.63 -6.17 4.69
CA ALA A 155 14.94 -5.86 3.30
C ALA A 155 14.83 -4.34 3.07
N VAL A 156 15.92 -3.74 2.60
CA VAL A 156 16.02 -2.31 2.31
C VAL A 156 16.02 -2.12 0.79
N TYR A 157 15.22 -1.17 0.33
CA TYR A 157 15.09 -0.83 -1.08
C TYR A 157 15.38 0.64 -1.30
N ASP A 158 16.08 0.96 -2.36
CA ASP A 158 16.30 2.33 -2.81
C ASP A 158 15.30 2.65 -3.94
N LYS A 159 14.77 3.87 -3.94
CA LYS A 159 13.82 4.35 -4.97
C LYS A 159 14.57 4.65 -6.26
N GLN A 160 13.97 4.24 -7.39
CA GLN A 160 14.45 4.52 -8.74
C GLN A 160 13.90 5.85 -9.26
#